data_e829074d3e3fae62a662c368b1d13372
#
_entry.id   e829074d3e3fae62a662c368b1d13372
#
_cell.length_a   1.000
_cell.length_b   1.000
_cell.length_c   1.000
_cell.angle_alpha   90.00
_cell.angle_beta   90.00
_cell.angle_gamma   90.00
#
_symmetry.space_group_name_H-M   'P 1'
#
loop_
_entity.id
_entity.type
_entity.pdbx_description
1 polymer ?
#
loop_
_entity_poly.entity_id
_entity_poly.type
_entity_poly.pdbx_seq_one_letter_code
_entity_poly.pdbx_strand_id
1 'polypeptide(L)'
;MSAKSIINSEFLTRELTIANKSGIHARPAAMFVKTASRFACDIFVEKDGEKINGKSIMGLMMLAAGPGSKVTLHVKGADASNAIAELEALVKRKFDED
;
A
#
# COMPACT_ATOMS: atom_id res chain seq x y z
N MET A 1 16.51 -19.64 -19.39
CA MET A 1 15.79 -19.39 -18.62
C MET A 1 15.92 -18.34 -18.01
N SER A 2 15.22 -17.87 -17.73
CA SER A 2 15.48 -16.81 -17.28
C SER A 2 14.85 -16.57 -16.03
N ALA A 3 15.63 -16.61 -15.05
CA ALA A 3 15.26 -16.21 -13.74
C ALA A 3 14.73 -14.80 -13.73
N LYS A 4 15.19 -13.98 -14.67
CA LYS A 4 14.71 -12.65 -14.76
C LYS A 4 13.26 -12.55 -15.07
N SER A 5 12.73 -13.40 -15.92
CA SER A 5 11.32 -13.37 -16.24
C SER A 5 10.50 -13.70 -15.03
N ILE A 6 10.99 -14.63 -14.23
CA ILE A 6 10.31 -15.01 -13.02
C ILE A 6 10.30 -13.86 -12.03
N ILE A 7 11.42 -13.21 -11.87
CA ILE A 7 11.54 -12.08 -10.96
C ILE A 7 10.58 -10.96 -11.33
N ASN A 8 10.48 -10.67 -12.63
CA ASN A 8 9.62 -9.61 -13.09
C ASN A 8 8.14 -9.88 -12.86
N SER A 9 7.77 -11.15 -12.68
CA SER A 9 6.38 -11.48 -12.45
C SER A 9 6.07 -11.63 -10.96
N GLU A 10 7.05 -11.45 -10.10
CA GLU A 10 6.83 -11.60 -8.67
C GLU A 10 6.45 -10.28 -8.03
N PHE A 11 5.71 -10.38 -6.93
CA PHE A 11 5.36 -9.19 -6.16
C PHE A 11 6.52 -8.78 -5.29
N LEU A 12 6.76 -7.48 -5.21
CA LEU A 12 7.62 -6.90 -4.20
C LEU A 12 6.75 -6.64 -2.98
N THR A 13 7.28 -6.85 -1.79
CA THR A 13 6.51 -6.65 -0.58
C THR A 13 7.21 -5.67 0.36
N ARG A 14 6.42 -4.97 1.16
CA ARG A 14 6.96 -4.07 2.17
C ARG A 14 5.97 -3.97 3.32
N GLU A 15 6.46 -4.22 4.53
CA GLU A 15 5.64 -4.05 5.71
C GLU A 15 5.70 -2.60 6.18
N LEU A 16 4.54 -2.02 6.48
CA LEU A 16 4.45 -0.65 6.95
C LEU A 16 3.65 -0.62 8.25
N THR A 17 3.95 0.35 9.11
CA THR A 17 3.20 0.57 10.33
C THR A 17 2.37 1.83 10.19
N ILE A 18 1.08 1.73 10.47
CA ILE A 18 0.18 2.89 10.43
C ILE A 18 0.41 3.71 11.69
N ALA A 19 0.88 4.93 11.52
CA ALA A 19 1.31 5.75 12.66
C ALA A 19 0.42 6.96 12.95
N ASN A 20 -0.51 7.29 12.07
CA ASN A 20 -1.39 8.44 12.30
C ASN A 20 -2.47 8.09 13.31
N LYS A 21 -2.93 9.09 14.06
CA LYS A 21 -3.83 8.87 15.18
C LYS A 21 -5.10 8.12 14.86
N SER A 22 -5.71 8.41 13.75
CA SER A 22 -7.01 7.84 13.40
C SER A 22 -6.93 6.61 12.54
N GLY A 23 -5.73 6.18 12.16
CA GLY A 23 -5.57 5.04 11.27
C GLY A 23 -6.08 5.34 9.87
N ILE A 24 -6.40 4.29 9.13
CA ILE A 24 -6.84 4.45 7.74
C ILE A 24 -8.35 4.64 7.70
N HIS A 25 -8.81 5.87 7.90
CA HIS A 25 -10.19 6.25 7.69
C HIS A 25 -10.34 6.87 6.30
N ALA A 26 -11.44 7.52 6.01
CA ALA A 26 -11.75 7.96 4.64
C ALA A 26 -10.68 8.85 4.01
N ARG A 27 -10.19 9.83 4.76
CA ARG A 27 -9.21 10.78 4.19
C ARG A 27 -7.85 10.13 3.90
N PRO A 28 -7.23 9.41 4.83
CA PRO A 28 -6.00 8.68 4.51
C PRO A 28 -6.19 7.65 3.41
N ALA A 29 -7.34 6.97 3.39
CA ALA A 29 -7.62 6.00 2.33
C ALA A 29 -7.67 6.68 0.97
N ALA A 30 -8.30 7.84 0.88
CA ALA A 30 -8.36 8.58 -0.37
C ALA A 30 -6.97 9.04 -0.81
N MET A 31 -6.13 9.49 0.11
CA MET A 31 -4.77 9.90 -0.19
C MET A 31 -3.93 8.73 -0.69
N PHE A 32 -4.09 7.58 -0.05
CA PHE A 32 -3.39 6.37 -0.46
C PHE A 32 -3.77 5.99 -1.88
N VAL A 33 -5.07 5.95 -2.17
CA VAL A 33 -5.56 5.59 -3.49
C VAL A 33 -5.10 6.59 -4.56
N LYS A 34 -5.12 7.88 -4.23
CA LYS A 34 -4.67 8.89 -5.16
C LYS A 34 -3.20 8.67 -5.53
N THR A 35 -2.37 8.38 -4.54
CA THR A 35 -0.96 8.10 -4.79
C THR A 35 -0.79 6.79 -5.56
N ALA A 36 -1.46 5.72 -5.12
CA ALA A 36 -1.36 4.42 -5.76
C ALA A 36 -1.81 4.45 -7.21
N SER A 37 -2.83 5.26 -7.50
CA SER A 37 -3.40 5.31 -8.86
C SER A 37 -2.51 5.99 -9.87
N ARG A 38 -1.46 6.69 -9.41
CA ARG A 38 -0.49 7.27 -10.34
C ARG A 38 0.42 6.21 -10.96
N PHE A 39 0.42 5.00 -10.42
CA PHE A 39 1.30 3.94 -10.88
C PHE A 39 0.49 2.88 -11.63
N ALA A 40 1.09 2.32 -12.67
CA ALA A 40 0.43 1.29 -13.47
C ALA A 40 0.48 -0.08 -12.81
N CYS A 41 1.40 -0.27 -11.86
CA CYS A 41 1.58 -1.56 -11.23
C CYS A 41 0.36 -1.98 -10.41
N ASP A 42 0.27 -3.29 -10.14
CA ASP A 42 -0.77 -3.82 -9.28
C ASP A 42 -0.34 -3.59 -7.83
N ILE A 43 -1.25 -3.09 -7.02
CA ILE A 43 -0.97 -2.78 -5.63
C ILE A 43 -2.04 -3.40 -4.75
N PHE A 44 -1.61 -4.24 -3.80
CA PHE A 44 -2.50 -4.84 -2.82
C PHE A 44 -2.00 -4.52 -1.42
N VAL A 45 -2.91 -4.42 -0.49
CA VAL A 45 -2.59 -4.17 0.92
C VAL A 45 -3.19 -5.28 1.74
N GLU A 46 -2.37 -5.86 2.60
CA GLU A 46 -2.79 -7.00 3.40
C GLU A 46 -2.67 -6.69 4.89
N LYS A 47 -3.68 -7.10 5.65
CA LYS A 47 -3.67 -7.02 7.10
C LYS A 47 -4.36 -8.26 7.63
N ASP A 48 -3.69 -8.96 8.55
CA ASP A 48 -4.27 -10.15 9.21
C ASP A 48 -4.79 -11.17 8.21
N GLY A 49 -4.05 -11.38 7.13
CA GLY A 49 -4.40 -12.37 6.12
C GLY A 49 -5.41 -11.92 5.08
N GLU A 50 -5.96 -10.73 5.24
CA GLU A 50 -6.92 -10.20 4.27
C GLU A 50 -6.23 -9.23 3.32
N LYS A 51 -6.31 -9.50 2.03
CA LYS A 51 -5.63 -8.72 1.02
C LYS A 51 -6.64 -7.99 0.17
N ILE A 52 -6.51 -6.68 0.05
CA ILE A 52 -7.44 -5.88 -0.73
C ILE A 52 -6.69 -5.06 -1.78
N ASN A 53 -7.43 -4.56 -2.76
CA ASN A 53 -6.85 -3.73 -3.81
C ASN A 53 -6.48 -2.36 -3.24
N GLY A 54 -5.20 -2.01 -3.36
CA GLY A 54 -4.69 -0.74 -2.84
C GLY A 54 -5.18 0.48 -3.60
N LYS A 55 -5.91 0.29 -4.70
CA LYS A 55 -6.50 1.38 -5.45
C LYS A 55 -8.01 1.49 -5.18
N SER A 56 -8.49 0.88 -4.09
CA SER A 56 -9.89 0.94 -3.68
C SER A 56 -10.00 1.59 -2.33
N ILE A 57 -10.66 2.76 -2.27
CA ILE A 57 -10.89 3.46 -1.00
C ILE A 57 -11.68 2.57 -0.06
N MET A 58 -12.74 1.95 -0.57
CA MET A 58 -13.57 1.08 0.25
C MET A 58 -12.80 -0.11 0.77
N GLY A 59 -11.96 -0.73 -0.07
CA GLY A 59 -11.14 -1.85 0.36
C GLY A 59 -10.22 -1.47 1.51
N LEU A 60 -9.57 -0.31 1.40
CA LEU A 60 -8.67 0.15 2.46
C LEU A 60 -9.42 0.39 3.76
N MET A 61 -10.61 0.98 3.67
CA MET A 61 -11.40 1.23 4.87
C MET A 61 -11.87 -0.07 5.52
N MET A 62 -12.15 -1.08 4.72
CA MET A 62 -12.58 -2.37 5.23
C MET A 62 -11.49 -3.10 5.99
N LEU A 63 -10.24 -2.80 5.75
CA LEU A 63 -9.15 -3.40 6.51
C LEU A 63 -9.14 -2.93 7.96
N ALA A 64 -9.76 -1.81 8.24
CA ALA A 64 -9.85 -1.24 9.59
C ALA A 64 -8.48 -1.12 10.26
N ALA A 65 -7.48 -0.66 9.52
CA ALA A 65 -6.12 -0.54 10.05
C ALA A 65 -6.01 0.68 10.95
N GLY A 66 -6.06 0.46 12.25
CA GLY A 66 -5.92 1.53 13.23
C GLY A 66 -4.48 1.89 13.51
N PRO A 67 -4.24 2.85 14.42
CA PRO A 67 -2.89 3.26 14.77
C PRO A 67 -2.11 2.08 15.33
N GLY A 68 -0.87 1.95 14.89
CA GLY A 68 -0.01 0.84 15.33
C GLY A 68 -0.18 -0.44 14.53
N SER A 69 -1.20 -0.52 13.67
CA SER A 69 -1.40 -1.70 12.84
C SER A 69 -0.28 -1.85 11.83
N LYS A 70 0.06 -3.09 11.53
CA LYS A 70 1.01 -3.37 10.47
C LYS A 70 0.26 -3.86 9.25
N VAL A 71 0.62 -3.32 8.10
CA VAL A 71 0.05 -3.76 6.83
C VAL A 71 1.19 -4.12 5.90
N THR A 72 0.95 -5.02 4.97
CA THR A 72 1.97 -5.41 4.00
C THR A 72 1.51 -5.00 2.61
N LEU A 73 2.36 -4.25 1.94
CA LEU A 73 2.13 -3.91 0.54
C LEU A 73 2.62 -5.06 -0.33
N HIS A 74 1.85 -5.40 -1.34
CA HIS A 74 2.25 -6.36 -2.37
C HIS A 74 2.12 -5.64 -3.71
N VAL A 75 3.23 -5.43 -4.40
CA VAL A 75 3.24 -4.58 -5.58
C VAL A 75 3.94 -5.30 -6.73
N LYS A 76 3.33 -5.27 -7.92
CA LYS A 76 3.91 -5.95 -9.07
C LYS A 76 3.75 -5.10 -10.32
N GLY A 77 4.85 -4.87 -11.03
CA GLY A 77 4.85 -4.11 -12.26
C GLY A 77 6.15 -3.34 -12.45
N ALA A 78 6.29 -2.70 -13.60
CA ALA A 78 7.52 -2.02 -13.95
C ALA A 78 7.85 -0.87 -13.01
N ASP A 79 6.83 -0.18 -12.48
CA ASP A 79 7.03 0.95 -11.58
C ASP A 79 6.79 0.58 -10.11
N ALA A 80 6.89 -0.70 -9.78
CA ALA A 80 6.61 -1.17 -8.42
C ALA A 80 7.53 -0.54 -7.37
N SER A 81 8.81 -0.42 -7.65
CA SER A 81 9.75 0.17 -6.68
C SER A 81 9.41 1.62 -6.38
N ASN A 82 9.04 2.37 -7.40
CA ASN A 82 8.66 3.76 -7.21
C ASN A 82 7.35 3.87 -6.43
N ALA A 83 6.42 2.97 -6.70
CA ALA A 83 5.14 2.96 -6.00
C ALA A 83 5.35 2.68 -4.51
N ILE A 84 6.19 1.70 -4.19
CA ILE A 84 6.48 1.37 -2.79
C ILE A 84 7.10 2.57 -2.08
N ALA A 85 8.08 3.23 -2.73
CA ALA A 85 8.74 4.36 -2.11
C ALA A 85 7.76 5.49 -1.80
N GLU A 86 6.87 5.80 -2.74
CA GLU A 86 5.89 6.86 -2.56
C GLU A 86 4.87 6.52 -1.47
N LEU A 87 4.38 5.30 -1.49
CA LEU A 87 3.38 4.89 -0.50
C LEU A 87 3.99 4.79 0.90
N GLU A 88 5.20 4.29 0.99
CA GLU A 88 5.90 4.24 2.27
C GLU A 88 6.11 5.65 2.82
N ALA A 89 6.52 6.58 1.97
CA ALA A 89 6.73 7.97 2.41
C ALA A 89 5.42 8.58 2.91
N LEU A 90 4.32 8.31 2.22
CA LEU A 90 3.00 8.83 2.62
C LEU A 90 2.61 8.30 4.01
N VAL A 91 2.80 7.01 4.24
CA VAL A 91 2.47 6.40 5.52
C VAL A 91 3.37 6.93 6.64
N LYS A 92 4.67 7.07 6.35
CA LYS A 92 5.62 7.56 7.36
C LYS A 92 5.35 9.00 7.77
N ARG A 93 4.84 9.83 6.87
CA ARG A 93 4.49 11.18 7.26
C ARG A 93 3.05 11.30 7.75
N LYS A 94 2.48 10.15 8.14
CA LYS A 94 1.16 10.09 8.77
C LYS A 94 0.04 10.69 7.92
N PHE A 95 0.17 10.50 6.60
CA PHE A 95 -0.81 11.03 5.64
C PHE A 95 -0.99 12.54 5.80
N ASP A 96 0.07 13.20 6.26
CA ASP A 96 0.06 14.66 6.51
C ASP A 96 -1.02 15.09 7.51
N GLU A 97 -1.41 14.20 8.40
CA GLU A 97 -2.45 14.51 9.37
C GLU A 97 -1.81 14.93 10.65
N ASP A 98 -1.32 15.13 11.30
CA ASP A 98 -0.73 15.61 12.50
C ASP A 98 0.79 15.42 12.47
#